data_c2787fa80b6eeed91571534fb57ef3c4
#
_entry.id   c2787fa80b6eeed91571534fb57ef3c4
#
_cell.length_a   1.000
_cell.length_b   1.000
_cell.length_c   1.000
_cell.angle_alpha   90.00
_cell.angle_beta   90.00
_cell.angle_gamma   90.00
#
_symmetry.space_group_name_H-M   'P 1'
#
loop_
_entity.id
_entity.type
_entity.pdbx_description
1 polymer ?
#
loop_
_entity_poly.entity_id
_entity_poly.type
_entity_poly.pdbx_seq_one_letter_code
_entity_poly.pdbx_strand_id
1 'polypeptide(L)'
;MIYFDTSALMKLAVTENETPALEAWLDERPEQPWATSDLTRVELLRGVMRRQPMALLQAQQLITRMIRIPLSDGILLCASTCQPPTLRSLDAIHLASVMEFRKEVDWMLVYDKRLLEVANLNGINVVSPS
;
A
#
# COMPACT_ATOMS: atom_id res chain seq x y z
N MET A 1 3.80 8.57 9.08
CA MET A 1 3.73 7.11 8.87
C MET A 1 3.96 6.76 7.41
N ILE A 2 4.34 5.51 7.16
CA ILE A 2 4.55 4.99 5.82
C ILE A 2 3.33 4.17 5.43
N TYR A 3 2.67 4.55 4.34
CA TYR A 3 1.54 3.79 3.78
C TYR A 3 2.04 2.82 2.72
N PHE A 4 1.61 1.58 2.81
CA PHE A 4 1.92 0.54 1.85
C PHE A 4 0.68 0.22 1.03
N ASP A 5 0.76 0.29 -0.29
CA ASP A 5 -0.23 -0.37 -1.12
C ASP A 5 0.07 -1.87 -1.17
N THR A 6 -0.80 -2.64 -1.80
CA THR A 6 -0.64 -4.09 -1.86
C THR A 6 0.64 -4.50 -2.60
N SER A 7 1.04 -3.77 -3.65
CA SER A 7 2.24 -4.10 -4.43
C SER A 7 3.51 -4.02 -3.59
N ALA A 8 3.57 -3.07 -2.67
CA ALA A 8 4.71 -2.90 -1.77
C ALA A 8 4.75 -4.02 -0.71
N LEU A 9 3.62 -4.33 -0.10
CA LEU A 9 3.56 -5.42 0.88
C LEU A 9 3.84 -6.77 0.26
N MET A 10 3.44 -6.98 -0.98
CA MET A 10 3.75 -8.22 -1.69
C MET A 10 5.26 -8.49 -1.75
N LYS A 11 6.07 -7.44 -1.93
CA LYS A 11 7.54 -7.57 -1.98
C LYS A 11 8.17 -7.94 -0.63
N LEU A 12 7.48 -7.67 0.46
CA LEU A 12 7.92 -8.11 1.79
C LEU A 12 7.43 -9.53 2.13
N ALA A 13 6.28 -9.92 1.57
CA ALA A 13 5.72 -11.25 1.77
C ALA A 13 6.37 -12.30 0.85
N VAL A 14 6.66 -11.92 -0.39
CA VAL A 14 7.28 -12.79 -1.41
C VAL A 14 8.50 -12.04 -1.96
N THR A 15 9.67 -12.63 -1.83
CA THR A 15 10.92 -11.99 -2.30
C THR A 15 10.88 -11.77 -3.81
N GLU A 16 11.11 -10.52 -4.21
CA GLU A 16 11.21 -10.08 -5.59
C GLU A 16 12.51 -9.28 -5.78
N ASN A 17 12.78 -8.84 -7.02
CA ASN A 17 14.03 -8.11 -7.33
C ASN A 17 14.22 -6.84 -6.48
N GLU A 18 13.13 -6.15 -6.17
CA GLU A 18 13.16 -4.88 -5.43
C GLU A 18 13.17 -5.05 -3.92
N THR A 19 12.94 -6.26 -3.42
CA THR A 19 12.83 -6.51 -1.97
C THR A 19 14.05 -6.03 -1.18
N PRO A 20 15.31 -6.30 -1.60
CA PRO A 20 16.46 -5.79 -0.85
C PRO A 20 16.52 -4.26 -0.76
N ALA A 21 16.19 -3.57 -1.83
CA ALA A 21 16.17 -2.11 -1.85
C ALA A 21 15.06 -1.55 -0.95
N LEU A 22 13.89 -2.20 -0.96
CA LEU A 22 12.77 -1.82 -0.10
C LEU A 22 13.13 -2.00 1.38
N GLU A 23 13.71 -3.14 1.73
CA GLU A 23 14.14 -3.41 3.10
C GLU A 23 15.17 -2.39 3.58
N ALA A 24 16.17 -2.10 2.76
CA ALA A 24 17.20 -1.09 3.09
C ALA A 24 16.57 0.30 3.32
N TRP A 25 15.61 0.67 2.46
CA TRP A 25 14.91 1.95 2.60
C TRP A 25 14.12 2.03 3.91
N LEU A 26 13.47 0.93 4.30
CA LEU A 26 12.70 0.84 5.55
C LEU A 26 13.63 0.85 6.78
N ASP A 27 14.79 0.18 6.71
CA ASP A 27 15.75 0.13 7.80
C ASP A 27 16.31 1.51 8.17
N GLU A 28 16.33 2.43 7.22
CA GLU A 28 16.73 3.83 7.47
C GLU A 28 15.66 4.63 8.23
N ARG A 29 14.46 4.07 8.41
CA ARG A 29 13.30 4.76 8.99
C ARG A 29 12.62 3.93 10.09
N PRO A 30 13.40 3.47 11.10
CA PRO A 30 12.88 2.52 12.10
C PRO A 30 11.77 3.09 12.99
N GLU A 31 11.69 4.41 13.10
CA GLU A 31 10.71 5.08 13.96
C GLU A 31 9.35 5.30 13.27
N GLN A 32 9.26 5.07 11.97
CA GLN A 32 8.05 5.32 11.20
C GLN A 32 7.06 4.14 11.36
N PRO A 33 5.83 4.38 11.85
CA PRO A 33 4.82 3.33 11.86
C PRO A 33 4.34 3.01 10.44
N TRP A 34 3.91 1.77 10.24
CA TRP A 34 3.43 1.29 8.95
C TRP A 34 1.90 1.24 8.94
N ALA A 35 1.32 1.66 7.84
CA ALA A 35 -0.13 1.64 7.63
C ALA A 35 -0.48 1.05 6.26
N THR A 36 -1.66 0.50 6.16
CA THR A 36 -2.24 0.03 4.91
C THR A 36 -3.77 0.08 4.99
N SER A 37 -4.45 -0.16 3.88
CA SER A 37 -5.91 -0.27 3.87
C SER A 37 -6.36 -1.65 4.37
N ASP A 38 -7.54 -1.73 4.96
CA ASP A 38 -8.19 -3.02 5.23
C ASP A 38 -8.40 -3.83 3.94
N LEU A 39 -8.52 -3.17 2.80
CA LEU A 39 -8.56 -3.82 1.49
C LEU A 39 -7.34 -4.70 1.25
N THR A 40 -6.17 -4.26 1.70
CA THR A 40 -4.90 -4.97 1.50
C THR A 40 -4.91 -6.35 2.13
N ARG A 41 -5.66 -6.56 3.21
CA ARG A 41 -5.79 -7.90 3.81
C ARG A 41 -6.26 -8.93 2.79
N VAL A 42 -7.29 -8.56 2.03
CA VAL A 42 -7.83 -9.46 1.01
C VAL A 42 -6.88 -9.56 -0.18
N GLU A 43 -6.43 -8.45 -0.70
CA GLU A 43 -5.57 -8.43 -1.88
C GLU A 43 -4.25 -9.18 -1.66
N LEU A 44 -3.58 -8.90 -0.53
CA LEU A 44 -2.28 -9.52 -0.22
C LEU A 44 -2.41 -11.02 0.00
N LEU A 45 -3.36 -11.44 0.85
CA LEU A 45 -3.50 -12.85 1.18
C LEU A 45 -3.93 -13.68 -0.04
N ARG A 46 -4.84 -13.16 -0.86
CA ARG A 46 -5.22 -13.83 -2.11
C ARG A 46 -4.06 -13.89 -3.09
N GLY A 47 -3.26 -12.83 -3.18
CA GLY A 47 -2.07 -12.79 -4.03
C GLY A 47 -1.01 -13.79 -3.59
N VAL A 48 -0.76 -13.89 -2.28
CA VAL A 48 0.18 -14.86 -1.71
C VAL A 48 -0.30 -16.29 -1.93
N MET A 49 -1.60 -16.55 -1.76
CA MET A 49 -2.17 -17.87 -2.03
C MET A 49 -1.95 -18.32 -3.48
N ARG A 50 -1.98 -17.41 -4.43
CA ARG A 50 -1.72 -17.73 -5.84
C ARG A 50 -0.25 -17.93 -6.15
N ARG A 51 0.64 -17.14 -5.52
CA ARG A 51 2.06 -17.08 -5.90
C ARG A 51 2.95 -17.96 -5.05
N GLN A 52 2.74 -17.97 -3.73
CA GLN A 52 3.57 -18.70 -2.78
C GLN A 52 2.77 -19.00 -1.52
N PRO A 53 1.91 -20.04 -1.53
CA PRO A 53 1.02 -20.36 -0.40
C PRO A 53 1.76 -20.55 0.93
N MET A 54 3.01 -21.01 0.89
CA MET A 54 3.82 -21.20 2.11
C MET A 54 4.16 -19.89 2.82
N ALA A 55 4.02 -18.74 2.15
CA ALA A 55 4.25 -17.44 2.75
C ALA A 55 3.00 -16.84 3.43
N LEU A 56 1.88 -17.58 3.45
CA LEU A 56 0.61 -17.06 3.97
C LEU A 56 0.72 -16.61 5.43
N LEU A 57 1.31 -17.41 6.30
CA LEU A 57 1.45 -17.06 7.71
C LEU A 57 2.29 -15.79 7.90
N GLN A 58 3.38 -15.67 7.17
CA GLN A 58 4.24 -14.49 7.21
C GLN A 58 3.47 -13.24 6.75
N ALA A 59 2.67 -13.36 5.69
CA ALA A 59 1.85 -12.27 5.19
C ALA A 59 0.80 -11.84 6.22
N GLN A 60 0.15 -12.78 6.89
CA GLN A 60 -0.81 -12.49 7.96
C GLN A 60 -0.15 -11.77 9.13
N GLN A 61 1.03 -12.22 9.54
CA GLN A 61 1.80 -11.57 10.61
C GLN A 61 2.20 -10.14 10.24
N LEU A 62 2.57 -9.94 8.98
CA LEU A 62 2.94 -8.62 8.47
C LEU A 62 1.77 -7.64 8.59
N ILE A 63 0.58 -8.03 8.16
CA ILE A 63 -0.64 -7.20 8.25
C ILE A 63 -1.01 -6.92 9.72
N THR A 64 -0.86 -7.89 10.60
CA THR A 64 -1.21 -7.75 12.02
C THR A 64 -0.39 -6.64 12.70
N ARG A 65 0.82 -6.38 12.24
CA ARG A 65 1.70 -5.34 12.80
C ARG A 65 1.37 -3.93 12.30
N MET A 66 0.52 -3.81 11.29
CA MET A 66 0.26 -2.54 10.63
C MET A 66 -0.97 -1.84 11.20
N ILE A 67 -0.96 -0.52 11.11
CA ILE A 67 -2.16 0.28 11.29
C ILE A 67 -3.03 0.02 10.05
N ARG A 68 -4.25 -0.44 10.25
CA ARG A 68 -5.17 -0.72 9.14
C ARG A 68 -6.22 0.38 9.07
N ILE A 69 -6.29 1.02 7.91
CA ILE A 69 -7.27 2.07 7.65
C ILE A 69 -8.56 1.40 7.18
N PRO A 70 -9.66 1.55 7.91
CA PRO A 70 -10.94 0.92 7.53
C PRO A 70 -11.52 1.56 6.27
N LEU A 71 -12.36 0.80 5.57
CA LEU A 71 -13.09 1.26 4.39
C LEU A 71 -14.33 2.07 4.84
N SER A 72 -14.08 3.29 5.33
CA SER A 72 -15.15 4.19 5.78
C SER A 72 -15.97 4.70 4.60
N ASP A 73 -17.19 5.18 4.90
CA ASP A 73 -18.05 5.79 3.88
C ASP A 73 -17.35 6.96 3.19
N GLY A 74 -16.61 7.76 3.93
CA GLY A 74 -15.84 8.90 3.37
C GLY A 74 -14.78 8.46 2.38
N ILE A 75 -14.02 7.42 2.71
CA ILE A 75 -13.02 6.85 1.80
C ILE A 75 -13.68 6.26 0.56
N LEU A 76 -14.76 5.50 0.73
CA LEU A 76 -15.48 4.89 -0.39
C LEU A 76 -16.07 5.95 -1.31
N LEU A 77 -16.64 7.02 -0.77
CA LEU A 77 -17.16 8.12 -1.57
C LEU A 77 -16.04 8.83 -2.34
N CYS A 78 -14.94 9.14 -1.69
CA CYS A 78 -13.76 9.75 -2.33
C CYS A 78 -13.23 8.86 -3.46
N ALA A 79 -13.09 7.57 -3.22
CA ALA A 79 -12.65 6.60 -4.23
C ALA A 79 -13.62 6.57 -5.44
N SER A 80 -14.92 6.64 -5.17
CA SER A 80 -15.96 6.57 -6.21
C SER A 80 -15.90 7.72 -7.20
N THR A 81 -15.37 8.87 -6.80
CA THR A 81 -15.36 10.09 -7.61
C THR A 81 -13.96 10.59 -7.94
N CYS A 82 -12.90 9.87 -7.57
CA CYS A 82 -11.53 10.32 -7.83
C CYS A 82 -11.21 10.30 -9.32
N GLN A 83 -10.29 11.19 -9.72
CA GLN A 83 -9.85 11.32 -11.10
C GLN A 83 -8.45 10.70 -11.29
N PRO A 84 -8.15 10.13 -12.45
CA PRO A 84 -9.05 9.95 -13.60
C PRO A 84 -9.99 8.74 -13.39
N PRO A 85 -11.18 8.73 -14.04
CA PRO A 85 -12.13 7.63 -13.87
C PRO A 85 -11.62 6.29 -14.42
N THR A 86 -10.51 6.30 -15.15
CA THR A 86 -9.84 5.10 -15.66
C THR A 86 -8.93 4.43 -14.62
N LEU A 87 -8.68 5.08 -13.47
CA LEU A 87 -7.96 4.44 -12.38
C LEU A 87 -8.80 3.28 -11.85
N ARG A 88 -8.17 2.12 -11.64
CA ARG A 88 -8.87 0.93 -11.14
C ARG A 88 -9.52 1.20 -9.78
N SER A 89 -10.68 0.61 -9.54
CA SER A 89 -11.45 0.83 -8.31
C SER A 89 -10.65 0.55 -7.04
N LEU A 90 -9.87 -0.54 -7.01
CA LEU A 90 -9.07 -0.88 -5.83
C LEU A 90 -7.91 0.11 -5.63
N ASP A 91 -7.31 0.59 -6.71
CA ASP A 91 -6.28 1.64 -6.65
C ASP A 91 -6.85 2.97 -6.18
N ALA A 92 -8.09 3.28 -6.60
CA ALA A 92 -8.80 4.45 -6.12
C ALA A 92 -9.05 4.40 -4.61
N ILE A 93 -9.30 3.23 -4.05
CA ILE A 93 -9.45 3.04 -2.61
C ILE A 93 -8.11 3.28 -1.89
N HIS A 94 -7.00 2.79 -2.41
CA HIS A 94 -5.69 3.08 -1.84
C HIS A 94 -5.39 4.57 -1.86
N LEU A 95 -5.64 5.22 -2.99
CA LEU A 95 -5.44 6.67 -3.12
C LEU A 95 -6.32 7.45 -2.13
N ALA A 96 -7.60 7.12 -2.05
CA ALA A 96 -8.53 7.78 -1.14
C ALA A 96 -8.13 7.59 0.33
N SER A 97 -7.62 6.42 0.70
CA SER A 97 -7.14 6.13 2.05
C SER A 97 -5.97 7.04 2.43
N VAL A 98 -5.00 7.21 1.52
CA VAL A 98 -3.87 8.11 1.75
C VAL A 98 -4.34 9.56 1.81
N MET A 99 -5.26 9.98 0.94
CA MET A 99 -5.79 11.34 0.94
C MET A 99 -6.50 11.69 2.24
N GLU A 100 -7.24 10.75 2.82
CA GLU A 100 -7.93 10.94 4.09
C GLU A 100 -6.96 11.21 5.24
N PHE A 101 -5.82 10.53 5.24
CA PHE A 101 -4.78 10.65 6.28
C PHE A 101 -3.54 11.39 5.76
N ARG A 102 -3.73 12.31 4.84
CA ARG A 102 -2.66 13.01 4.14
C ARG A 102 -1.65 13.68 5.08
N LYS A 103 -2.12 14.21 6.20
CA LYS A 103 -1.24 14.90 7.16
C LYS A 103 -0.36 13.95 7.95
N GLU A 104 -0.81 12.71 8.12
CA GLU A 104 -0.12 11.67 8.89
C GLU A 104 0.78 10.80 8.00
N VAL A 105 0.50 10.72 6.70
CA VAL A 105 1.27 9.91 5.76
C VAL A 105 2.45 10.71 5.23
N ASP A 106 3.65 10.29 5.60
CA ASP A 106 4.89 10.91 5.11
C ASP A 106 5.30 10.35 3.75
N TRP A 107 5.06 9.05 3.55
CA TRP A 107 5.44 8.34 2.33
C TRP A 107 4.39 7.31 1.95
N MET A 108 4.14 7.17 0.65
CA MET A 108 3.36 6.08 0.08
C MET A 108 4.29 5.18 -0.72
N LEU A 109 4.46 3.95 -0.26
CA LEU A 109 5.20 2.90 -0.96
C LEU A 109 4.28 2.24 -1.98
N VAL A 110 4.62 2.34 -3.25
CA VAL A 110 3.79 1.83 -4.35
C VAL A 110 4.68 1.47 -5.54
N TYR A 111 4.46 0.28 -6.11
CA TYR A 111 5.21 -0.19 -7.29
C TYR A 111 4.34 -0.22 -8.54
N ASP A 112 3.02 -0.15 -8.41
CA ASP A 112 2.14 -0.01 -9.57
C ASP A 112 2.31 1.38 -10.17
N LYS A 113 2.76 1.44 -11.42
CA LYS A 113 3.09 2.70 -12.10
C LYS A 113 1.90 3.63 -12.24
N ARG A 114 0.72 3.08 -12.52
CA ARG A 114 -0.49 3.87 -12.70
C ARG A 114 -0.90 4.58 -11.42
N LEU A 115 -0.97 3.84 -10.32
CA LEU A 115 -1.31 4.39 -9.02
C LEU A 115 -0.25 5.38 -8.56
N LEU A 116 1.03 5.08 -8.78
CA LEU A 116 2.15 5.97 -8.46
C LEU A 116 1.98 7.33 -9.15
N GLU A 117 1.71 7.32 -10.45
CA GLU A 117 1.53 8.55 -11.22
C GLU A 117 0.37 9.40 -10.69
N VAL A 118 -0.78 8.77 -10.43
CA VAL A 118 -1.95 9.49 -9.94
C VAL A 118 -1.71 10.02 -8.52
N ALA A 119 -1.09 9.24 -7.66
CA ALA A 119 -0.75 9.70 -6.30
C ALA A 119 0.20 10.88 -6.33
N ASN A 120 1.22 10.82 -7.18
CA ASN A 120 2.17 11.92 -7.36
C ASN A 120 1.49 13.20 -7.85
N LEU A 121 0.57 13.09 -8.80
CA LEU A 121 -0.22 14.22 -9.29
C LEU A 121 -1.09 14.84 -8.21
N ASN A 122 -1.47 14.09 -7.19
CA ASN A 122 -2.24 14.58 -6.05
C ASN A 122 -1.34 15.11 -4.92
N GLY A 123 -0.05 15.25 -5.16
CA GLY A 123 0.89 15.81 -4.19
C GLY A 123 1.30 14.86 -3.06
N ILE A 124 1.09 13.56 -3.23
CA ILE A 124 1.52 12.55 -2.27
C ILE A 124 2.99 12.20 -2.53
N ASN A 125 3.77 12.12 -1.47
CA ASN A 125 5.16 11.66 -1.58
C ASN A 125 5.17 10.15 -1.84
N VAL A 126 5.46 9.78 -3.08
CA VAL A 126 5.52 8.37 -3.49
C VAL A 126 6.95 7.89 -3.60
N VAL A 127 7.18 6.62 -3.29
CA VAL A 127 8.49 5.99 -3.41
C VAL A 127 8.36 4.53 -3.81
N SER A 128 9.30 4.09 -4.65
CA SER A 128 9.39 2.69 -5.14
C SER A 128 10.85 2.28 -5.10
N PRO A 129 11.42 1.97 -3.92
CA PRO A 129 12.84 1.59 -3.84
C PRO A 129 13.16 0.41 -4.73
N SER A 130 14.22 0.53 -5.50
CA SER A 130 14.62 -0.49 -6.47
C SER A 130 16.13 -0.56 -6.64
#